data_39acd11257e48a51d09fb34cb4c351c9
#
_entry.id   39acd11257e48a51d09fb34cb4c351c9
#
_cell.length_a   1.000
_cell.length_b   1.000
_cell.length_c   1.000
_cell.angle_alpha   90.00
_cell.angle_beta   90.00
_cell.angle_gamma   90.00
#
_symmetry.space_group_name_H-M   'P 1'
#
loop_
_entity.id
_entity.type
_entity.pdbx_description
1 polymer ?
#
loop_
_entity_poly.entity_id
_entity_poly.type
_entity_poly.pdbx_seq_one_letter_code
_entity_poly.pdbx_strand_id
1 'polypeptide(L)'
;MKVKSKKLSDTRVLVTVTLDKQDLEAARVKAVERLVKEVKLEGFRKGKAPRELAEKVLDKNLVSQETIDIAVRTTVPTAFNQVEKSPLVIPKVNVTKYVPEESAEYTAEADILPEIKLGDYKNLKVKKPELKVEEKDIDEIVENIRKAYAEKKAEKKAAALGDEVIIDFVGKKDGEPFQGGTAKDYHLELGSKSFIPGFEEGIVGHEPGDKFELSLTFPKDYHEKSLAGQKTVFEVLLKQVNVVTLPKLDADFAKKCGPFKDMKALRADIEKNLAAQNAHRLDEKFKDDLVEALVKKSTVSAPEILIEDQLRFIRSDVERNAAAYDEKLEDYLKANQMSVDDWEKQAHEIAEKRVKASLVLQILARDAKIEVSDDEVIAKIAELRDVYQKSPDALKNLKDPRVKMDVKNRMTIEKTLDFLAKANSK
;
A
#
# COMPACT_ATOMS: atom_id res chain seq x y z
N MET A 1 -20.06 -3.37 41.15
CA MET A 1 -19.08 -3.88 40.15
C MET A 1 -17.65 -3.77 40.65
N LYS A 2 -16.82 -4.82 40.58
CA LYS A 2 -15.38 -4.81 40.88
C LYS A 2 -14.59 -5.15 39.62
N VAL A 3 -13.53 -4.40 39.35
CA VAL A 3 -12.70 -4.54 38.13
C VAL A 3 -11.25 -4.81 38.54
N LYS A 4 -10.62 -5.80 37.87
CA LYS A 4 -9.19 -6.08 37.96
C LYS A 4 -8.62 -6.15 36.57
N SER A 5 -7.44 -5.60 36.32
CA SER A 5 -6.74 -5.72 35.06
C SER A 5 -5.45 -6.51 35.23
N LYS A 6 -5.12 -7.31 34.22
CA LYS A 6 -3.86 -8.04 34.09
C LYS A 6 -3.28 -7.74 32.72
N LYS A 7 -2.07 -7.20 32.68
CA LYS A 7 -1.33 -7.02 31.43
C LYS A 7 -0.90 -8.39 30.91
N LEU A 8 -1.31 -8.76 29.70
CA LEU A 8 -0.89 -9.98 29.01
C LEU A 8 0.38 -9.74 28.19
N SER A 9 0.43 -8.59 27.50
CA SER A 9 1.60 -8.09 26.78
C SER A 9 1.59 -6.56 26.80
N ASP A 10 2.53 -5.92 26.11
CA ASP A 10 2.52 -4.46 25.96
C ASP A 10 1.29 -3.93 25.20
N THR A 11 0.71 -4.77 24.36
CA THR A 11 -0.41 -4.42 23.47
C THR A 11 -1.72 -5.15 23.82
N ARG A 12 -1.74 -6.01 24.87
CA ARG A 12 -2.93 -6.79 25.26
C ARG A 12 -3.19 -6.75 26.75
N VAL A 13 -4.44 -6.59 27.10
CA VAL A 13 -4.91 -6.56 28.49
C VAL A 13 -6.09 -7.50 28.68
N LEU A 14 -6.11 -8.18 29.83
CA LEU A 14 -7.23 -8.95 30.30
C LEU A 14 -7.88 -8.19 31.46
N VAL A 15 -9.16 -7.84 31.33
CA VAL A 15 -9.95 -7.21 32.36
C VAL A 15 -10.91 -8.23 32.92
N THR A 16 -10.84 -8.49 34.23
CA THR A 16 -11.79 -9.36 34.96
C THR A 16 -12.78 -8.48 35.70
N VAL A 17 -14.05 -8.72 35.44
CA VAL A 17 -15.15 -7.94 36.04
C VAL A 17 -16.04 -8.88 36.85
N THR A 18 -16.25 -8.50 38.08
CA THR A 18 -17.19 -9.17 39.01
C THR A 18 -18.39 -8.27 39.24
N LEU A 19 -19.55 -8.75 38.89
CA LEU A 19 -20.84 -8.10 39.05
C LEU A 19 -21.54 -8.65 40.29
N ASP A 20 -22.12 -7.76 41.08
CA ASP A 20 -22.94 -8.13 42.24
C ASP A 20 -24.43 -8.14 41.90
N LYS A 21 -25.26 -8.44 42.89
CA LYS A 21 -26.72 -8.52 42.77
C LYS A 21 -27.31 -7.22 42.21
N GLN A 22 -26.81 -6.05 42.62
CA GLN A 22 -27.35 -4.76 42.16
C GLN A 22 -27.06 -4.53 40.70
N ASP A 23 -25.85 -4.89 40.24
CA ASP A 23 -25.47 -4.79 38.81
C ASP A 23 -26.37 -5.69 37.94
N LEU A 24 -26.59 -6.92 38.38
CA LEU A 24 -27.43 -7.89 37.67
C LEU A 24 -28.92 -7.49 37.68
N GLU A 25 -29.45 -6.95 38.78
CA GLU A 25 -30.85 -6.50 38.84
C GLU A 25 -31.11 -5.34 37.86
N ALA A 26 -30.16 -4.38 37.77
CA ALA A 26 -30.26 -3.30 36.76
C ALA A 26 -30.26 -3.81 35.31
N ALA A 27 -29.54 -4.88 35.04
CA ALA A 27 -29.51 -5.52 33.71
C ALA A 27 -30.82 -6.36 33.49
N ARG A 28 -31.28 -7.07 34.53
CA ARG A 28 -32.51 -7.87 34.49
C ARG A 28 -33.74 -7.02 34.16
N VAL A 29 -33.85 -5.83 34.78
CA VAL A 29 -34.98 -4.92 34.46
C VAL A 29 -34.99 -4.60 32.97
N LYS A 30 -33.84 -4.29 32.38
CA LYS A 30 -33.73 -4.01 30.92
C LYS A 30 -33.99 -5.25 30.08
N ALA A 31 -33.54 -6.43 30.50
CA ALA A 31 -33.80 -7.71 29.82
C ALA A 31 -35.28 -8.00 29.75
N VAL A 32 -35.97 -7.89 30.89
CA VAL A 32 -37.43 -8.08 30.94
C VAL A 32 -38.16 -7.06 30.08
N GLU A 33 -37.79 -5.78 30.13
CA GLU A 33 -38.39 -4.73 29.29
C GLU A 33 -38.23 -4.99 27.80
N ARG A 34 -37.09 -5.57 27.40
CA ARG A 34 -36.87 -5.96 26.00
C ARG A 34 -37.72 -7.17 25.61
N LEU A 35 -37.65 -8.23 26.41
CA LEU A 35 -38.33 -9.48 26.14
C LEU A 35 -39.87 -9.33 26.15
N VAL A 36 -40.44 -8.53 27.06
CA VAL A 36 -41.89 -8.22 27.13
C VAL A 36 -42.39 -7.63 25.79
N LYS A 37 -41.59 -6.85 25.08
CA LYS A 37 -41.97 -6.31 23.77
C LYS A 37 -42.07 -7.38 22.68
N GLU A 38 -41.44 -8.53 22.88
CA GLU A 38 -41.41 -9.62 21.91
C GLU A 38 -42.43 -10.73 22.22
N VAL A 39 -42.96 -10.76 23.45
CA VAL A 39 -43.94 -11.76 23.87
C VAL A 39 -45.29 -11.57 23.18
N LYS A 40 -45.86 -12.70 22.74
CA LYS A 40 -47.24 -12.80 22.25
C LYS A 40 -48.08 -13.49 23.33
N LEU A 41 -48.97 -12.75 23.95
CA LEU A 41 -49.96 -13.28 24.92
C LEU A 41 -51.33 -13.35 24.26
N GLU A 42 -52.11 -14.42 24.56
CA GLU A 42 -53.50 -14.54 24.12
C GLU A 42 -54.30 -13.34 24.63
N GLY A 43 -55.10 -12.77 23.76
CA GLY A 43 -55.91 -11.57 24.06
C GLY A 43 -55.15 -10.22 23.91
N PHE A 44 -53.85 -10.22 23.62
CA PHE A 44 -53.08 -8.99 23.44
C PHE A 44 -52.29 -8.99 22.12
N ARG A 45 -52.16 -7.80 21.51
CA ARG A 45 -51.25 -7.61 20.38
C ARG A 45 -49.78 -7.75 20.90
N LYS A 46 -48.89 -8.36 20.10
CA LYS A 46 -47.47 -8.54 20.40
C LYS A 46 -46.86 -7.26 21.03
N GLY A 47 -46.28 -7.39 22.22
CA GLY A 47 -45.64 -6.31 22.95
C GLY A 47 -46.58 -5.26 23.57
N LYS A 48 -47.89 -5.52 23.63
CA LYS A 48 -48.91 -4.62 24.23
C LYS A 48 -49.57 -5.20 25.49
N ALA A 49 -49.15 -6.35 25.94
CA ALA A 49 -49.64 -6.92 27.22
C ALA A 49 -49.11 -6.12 28.40
N PRO A 50 -49.84 -6.01 29.52
CA PRO A 50 -49.34 -5.45 30.76
C PRO A 50 -48.08 -6.17 31.20
N ARG A 51 -47.06 -5.40 31.65
CA ARG A 51 -45.72 -5.89 32.02
C ARG A 51 -45.79 -7.07 32.98
N GLU A 52 -46.60 -6.96 34.01
CA GLU A 52 -46.75 -7.98 35.06
C GLU A 52 -47.27 -9.32 34.53
N LEU A 53 -48.15 -9.30 33.52
CA LEU A 53 -48.67 -10.51 32.88
C LEU A 53 -47.64 -11.10 31.91
N ALA A 54 -46.98 -10.26 31.14
CA ALA A 54 -45.98 -10.70 30.19
C ALA A 54 -44.75 -11.29 30.92
N GLU A 55 -44.30 -10.72 32.03
CA GLU A 55 -43.17 -11.22 32.82
C GLU A 55 -43.41 -12.64 33.39
N LYS A 56 -44.66 -12.95 33.80
CA LYS A 56 -45.00 -14.28 34.31
C LYS A 56 -44.90 -15.41 33.28
N VAL A 57 -44.95 -15.08 32.02
CA VAL A 57 -44.92 -16.03 30.87
C VAL A 57 -43.53 -16.11 30.23
N LEU A 58 -42.59 -15.22 30.62
CA LEU A 58 -41.23 -15.29 30.13
C LEU A 58 -40.50 -16.53 30.62
N ASP A 59 -39.81 -17.20 29.73
CA ASP A 59 -38.90 -18.28 30.10
C ASP A 59 -37.74 -17.72 30.96
N LYS A 60 -37.61 -18.27 32.16
CA LYS A 60 -36.57 -17.84 33.13
C LYS A 60 -35.14 -17.99 32.55
N ASN A 61 -34.88 -19.00 31.74
CA ASN A 61 -33.58 -19.21 31.10
C ASN A 61 -33.32 -18.08 30.08
N LEU A 62 -34.33 -17.73 29.29
CA LEU A 62 -34.23 -16.64 28.33
C LEU A 62 -34.00 -15.29 29.01
N VAL A 63 -34.72 -15.03 30.13
CA VAL A 63 -34.48 -13.81 30.94
C VAL A 63 -33.06 -13.80 31.51
N SER A 64 -32.61 -14.94 32.03
CA SER A 64 -31.24 -15.09 32.57
C SER A 64 -30.16 -14.85 31.53
N GLN A 65 -30.31 -15.43 30.34
CA GLN A 65 -29.39 -15.25 29.22
C GLN A 65 -29.35 -13.79 28.76
N GLU A 66 -30.50 -13.17 28.55
CA GLU A 66 -30.58 -11.76 28.14
C GLU A 66 -30.04 -10.83 29.23
N THR A 67 -30.21 -11.18 30.51
CA THR A 67 -29.66 -10.42 31.64
C THR A 67 -28.14 -10.37 31.60
N ILE A 68 -27.49 -11.54 31.43
CA ILE A 68 -26.02 -11.55 31.38
C ILE A 68 -25.48 -10.84 30.14
N ASP A 69 -26.16 -10.98 28.99
CA ASP A 69 -25.77 -10.28 27.76
C ASP A 69 -25.85 -8.76 27.91
N ILE A 70 -26.92 -8.24 28.50
CA ILE A 70 -27.08 -6.80 28.79
C ILE A 70 -26.07 -6.35 29.84
N ALA A 71 -25.87 -7.13 30.90
CA ALA A 71 -24.91 -6.81 31.94
C ALA A 71 -23.50 -6.65 31.37
N VAL A 72 -23.04 -7.62 30.59
CA VAL A 72 -21.75 -7.58 29.91
C VAL A 72 -21.64 -6.36 28.99
N ARG A 73 -22.63 -6.19 28.09
CA ARG A 73 -22.63 -5.10 27.10
C ARG A 73 -22.58 -3.71 27.72
N THR A 74 -23.23 -3.53 28.89
CA THR A 74 -23.28 -2.23 29.58
C THR A 74 -22.07 -1.99 30.46
N THR A 75 -21.46 -3.04 31.02
CA THR A 75 -20.37 -2.90 32.00
C THR A 75 -18.97 -2.97 31.36
N VAL A 76 -18.79 -3.59 30.20
CA VAL A 76 -17.49 -3.64 29.52
C VAL A 76 -16.90 -2.25 29.28
N PRO A 77 -17.61 -1.28 28.67
CA PRO A 77 -17.03 0.06 28.48
C PRO A 77 -16.63 0.73 29.79
N THR A 78 -17.48 0.61 30.81
CA THR A 78 -17.22 1.17 32.14
C THR A 78 -16.00 0.52 32.80
N ALA A 79 -15.82 -0.80 32.63
CA ALA A 79 -14.68 -1.53 33.18
C ALA A 79 -13.37 -1.08 32.55
N PHE A 80 -13.35 -0.89 31.21
CA PHE A 80 -12.16 -0.40 30.52
C PHE A 80 -11.82 1.06 30.89
N ASN A 81 -12.83 1.91 31.09
CA ASN A 81 -12.63 3.27 31.56
C ASN A 81 -12.03 3.29 32.99
N GLN A 82 -12.48 2.40 33.89
CA GLN A 82 -11.92 2.32 35.25
C GLN A 82 -10.45 1.91 35.31
N VAL A 83 -9.99 1.13 34.34
CA VAL A 83 -8.58 0.72 34.23
C VAL A 83 -7.77 1.65 33.31
N GLU A 84 -8.35 2.75 32.85
CA GLU A 84 -7.71 3.76 31.98
C GLU A 84 -7.09 3.15 30.71
N LYS A 85 -7.77 2.17 30.13
CA LYS A 85 -7.37 1.52 28.88
C LYS A 85 -8.48 1.66 27.84
N SER A 86 -8.07 1.96 26.60
CA SER A 86 -9.00 2.06 25.47
C SER A 86 -8.77 0.87 24.53
N PRO A 87 -9.76 -0.02 24.39
CA PRO A 87 -9.70 -1.10 23.42
C PRO A 87 -9.62 -0.56 21.98
N LEU A 88 -8.77 -1.15 21.16
CA LEU A 88 -8.66 -0.83 19.72
C LEU A 88 -9.81 -1.44 18.93
N VAL A 89 -10.32 -2.57 19.40
CA VAL A 89 -11.45 -3.29 18.82
C VAL A 89 -12.39 -3.76 19.92
N ILE A 90 -13.55 -4.31 19.54
CA ILE A 90 -14.51 -4.89 20.50
C ILE A 90 -13.80 -6.00 21.28
N PRO A 91 -13.76 -5.92 22.64
CA PRO A 91 -13.10 -6.93 23.45
C PRO A 91 -13.71 -8.32 23.30
N LYS A 92 -12.85 -9.33 23.35
CA LYS A 92 -13.29 -10.73 23.46
C LYS A 92 -13.76 -10.98 24.89
N VAL A 93 -15.07 -11.27 25.06
CA VAL A 93 -15.65 -11.50 26.37
C VAL A 93 -15.90 -12.99 26.58
N ASN A 94 -15.53 -13.48 27.76
CA ASN A 94 -15.82 -14.83 28.22
C ASN A 94 -16.42 -14.79 29.62
N VAL A 95 -17.67 -15.28 29.78
CA VAL A 95 -18.32 -15.39 31.09
C VAL A 95 -17.75 -16.60 31.81
N THR A 96 -17.04 -16.36 32.93
CA THR A 96 -16.35 -17.41 33.71
C THR A 96 -17.25 -17.99 34.80
N LYS A 97 -18.15 -17.17 35.33
CA LYS A 97 -19.10 -17.58 36.36
C LYS A 97 -20.40 -16.77 36.22
N TYR A 98 -21.54 -17.45 36.32
CA TYR A 98 -22.82 -16.79 36.37
C TYR A 98 -23.76 -17.55 37.32
N VAL A 99 -24.23 -16.86 38.37
CA VAL A 99 -25.25 -17.31 39.29
C VAL A 99 -26.41 -16.32 39.16
N PRO A 100 -27.52 -16.73 38.50
CA PRO A 100 -28.66 -15.83 38.26
C PRO A 100 -29.13 -15.12 39.51
N GLU A 101 -29.38 -13.82 39.43
CA GLU A 101 -29.84 -12.93 40.47
C GLU A 101 -28.86 -12.74 41.68
N GLU A 102 -27.68 -13.34 41.64
CA GLU A 102 -26.71 -13.30 42.73
C GLU A 102 -25.39 -12.66 42.31
N SER A 103 -24.70 -13.23 41.31
CA SER A 103 -23.37 -12.74 40.88
C SER A 103 -23.02 -13.19 39.49
N ALA A 104 -22.15 -12.44 38.80
CA ALA A 104 -21.52 -12.85 37.59
C ALA A 104 -20.05 -12.45 37.58
N GLU A 105 -19.23 -13.25 36.91
CA GLU A 105 -17.84 -12.90 36.61
C GLU A 105 -17.58 -13.17 35.13
N TYR A 106 -16.94 -12.22 34.48
CA TYR A 106 -16.50 -12.37 33.11
C TYR A 106 -15.10 -11.79 32.93
N THR A 107 -14.41 -12.26 31.91
CA THR A 107 -13.15 -11.70 31.44
C THR A 107 -13.36 -11.04 30.08
N ALA A 108 -12.74 -9.88 29.89
CA ALA A 108 -12.72 -9.17 28.63
C ALA A 108 -11.26 -8.97 28.19
N GLU A 109 -10.87 -9.61 27.10
CA GLU A 109 -9.53 -9.48 26.53
C GLU A 109 -9.59 -8.48 25.35
N ALA A 110 -8.65 -7.54 25.32
CA ALA A 110 -8.60 -6.51 24.30
C ALA A 110 -7.17 -6.15 23.92
N ASP A 111 -7.00 -5.84 22.64
CA ASP A 111 -5.84 -5.13 22.15
C ASP A 111 -5.95 -3.64 22.51
N ILE A 112 -4.85 -3.09 23.00
CA ILE A 112 -4.74 -1.70 23.44
C ILE A 112 -3.52 -1.05 22.81
N LEU A 113 -3.53 0.29 22.74
CA LEU A 113 -2.31 1.02 22.38
C LEU A 113 -1.22 0.80 23.44
N PRO A 114 0.01 0.47 23.02
CA PRO A 114 1.13 0.34 23.95
C PRO A 114 1.52 1.69 24.55
N GLU A 115 2.20 1.67 25.67
CA GLU A 115 2.92 2.83 26.17
C GLU A 115 4.18 3.03 25.33
N ILE A 116 4.21 4.13 24.56
CA ILE A 116 5.30 4.44 23.65
C ILE A 116 6.25 5.42 24.33
N LYS A 117 7.54 5.05 24.41
CA LYS A 117 8.60 5.94 24.88
C LYS A 117 9.37 6.44 23.68
N LEU A 118 9.17 7.72 23.37
CA LEU A 118 9.83 8.38 22.25
C LEU A 118 11.33 8.53 22.51
N GLY A 119 12.15 8.15 21.54
CA GLY A 119 13.59 8.39 21.57
C GLY A 119 13.95 9.86 21.30
N ASP A 120 15.22 10.22 21.46
CA ASP A 120 15.70 11.57 21.12
C ASP A 120 15.59 11.78 19.59
N TYR A 121 14.58 12.55 19.20
CA TYR A 121 14.27 12.86 17.81
C TYR A 121 15.07 14.03 17.23
N LYS A 122 15.88 14.76 18.07
CA LYS A 122 16.66 15.92 17.63
C LYS A 122 18.07 15.56 17.15
N ASN A 123 18.53 14.34 17.46
CA ASN A 123 19.89 13.87 17.16
C ASN A 123 19.88 12.47 16.55
N LEU A 124 19.22 12.31 15.40
CA LEU A 124 19.08 10.99 14.75
C LEU A 124 20.33 10.57 13.99
N LYS A 125 21.27 11.49 13.74
CA LYS A 125 22.54 11.26 13.02
C LYS A 125 22.35 10.70 11.60
N VAL A 126 21.24 11.01 10.96
CA VAL A 126 20.97 10.68 9.56
C VAL A 126 21.54 11.81 8.71
N LYS A 127 22.37 11.47 7.72
CA LYS A 127 22.91 12.47 6.80
C LYS A 127 21.89 12.80 5.73
N LYS A 128 21.62 14.08 5.52
CA LYS A 128 20.82 14.54 4.39
C LYS A 128 21.59 14.25 3.11
N PRO A 129 21.03 13.50 2.15
CA PRO A 129 21.72 13.24 0.89
C PRO A 129 21.89 14.52 0.08
N GLU A 130 23.07 14.65 -0.57
CA GLU A 130 23.35 15.79 -1.43
C GLU A 130 22.65 15.62 -2.78
N LEU A 131 22.05 16.70 -3.25
CA LEU A 131 21.49 16.76 -4.60
C LEU A 131 22.64 16.89 -5.60
N LYS A 132 22.80 15.90 -6.48
CA LYS A 132 23.71 15.97 -7.62
C LYS A 132 22.91 15.67 -8.88
N VAL A 133 23.07 16.52 -9.88
CA VAL A 133 22.63 16.31 -11.24
C VAL A 133 23.90 16.30 -12.07
N GLU A 134 24.19 15.18 -12.71
CA GLU A 134 25.37 15.04 -13.54
C GLU A 134 25.03 15.40 -14.99
N GLU A 135 25.97 16.00 -15.72
CA GLU A 135 25.80 16.29 -17.16
C GLU A 135 25.42 15.04 -17.95
N LYS A 136 25.91 13.88 -17.54
CA LYS A 136 25.58 12.58 -18.14
C LYS A 136 24.09 12.27 -18.07
N ASP A 137 23.43 12.58 -16.95
CA ASP A 137 21.99 12.33 -16.77
C ASP A 137 21.17 13.22 -17.71
N ILE A 138 21.62 14.47 -17.90
CA ILE A 138 21.01 15.42 -18.85
C ILE A 138 21.20 14.93 -20.28
N ASP A 139 22.43 14.48 -20.64
CA ASP A 139 22.73 13.94 -21.98
C ASP A 139 21.88 12.72 -22.28
N GLU A 140 21.71 11.81 -21.34
CA GLU A 140 20.88 10.62 -21.49
C GLU A 140 19.40 10.98 -21.76
N ILE A 141 18.85 11.96 -21.05
CA ILE A 141 17.48 12.45 -21.29
C ILE A 141 17.39 13.11 -22.68
N VAL A 142 18.36 13.92 -23.06
CA VAL A 142 18.38 14.56 -24.38
C VAL A 142 18.42 13.51 -25.50
N GLU A 143 19.26 12.47 -25.36
CA GLU A 143 19.32 11.38 -26.35
C GLU A 143 18.05 10.54 -26.39
N ASN A 144 17.41 10.30 -25.26
CA ASN A 144 16.10 9.61 -25.21
C ASN A 144 15.02 10.43 -25.92
N ILE A 145 14.97 11.74 -25.69
CA ILE A 145 14.07 12.64 -26.42
C ILE A 145 14.42 12.61 -27.92
N ARG A 146 15.71 12.71 -28.28
CA ARG A 146 16.19 12.67 -29.66
C ARG A 146 15.75 11.41 -30.39
N LYS A 147 15.83 10.24 -29.75
CA LYS A 147 15.35 8.96 -30.28
C LYS A 147 13.82 8.96 -30.46
N ALA A 148 13.06 9.54 -29.53
CA ALA A 148 11.61 9.64 -29.65
C ALA A 148 11.16 10.51 -30.86
N TYR A 149 11.99 11.47 -31.28
CA TYR A 149 11.74 12.32 -32.45
C TYR A 149 12.48 11.84 -33.71
N ALA A 150 13.05 10.63 -33.71
CA ALA A 150 13.71 10.07 -34.88
C ALA A 150 12.73 9.84 -36.03
N GLU A 151 13.15 10.20 -37.24
CA GLU A 151 12.41 9.87 -38.46
C GLU A 151 12.75 8.44 -38.89
N LYS A 152 11.73 7.62 -39.09
CA LYS A 152 11.85 6.23 -39.50
C LYS A 152 11.33 6.09 -40.93
N LYS A 153 12.20 5.66 -41.85
CA LYS A 153 11.86 5.48 -43.24
C LYS A 153 12.15 4.07 -43.68
N ALA A 154 11.12 3.39 -44.18
CA ALA A 154 11.28 2.06 -44.74
C ALA A 154 12.16 2.09 -46.00
N GLU A 155 13.21 1.28 -46.02
CA GLU A 155 14.12 1.14 -47.14
C GLU A 155 14.36 -0.35 -47.46
N LYS A 156 14.50 -0.63 -48.75
CA LYS A 156 14.93 -1.97 -49.25
C LYS A 156 16.44 -2.02 -49.26
N LYS A 157 17.04 -2.26 -48.11
CA LYS A 157 18.49 -2.41 -47.96
C LYS A 157 18.78 -3.51 -46.93
N ALA A 158 20.01 -3.97 -46.88
CA ALA A 158 20.49 -4.81 -45.80
C ALA A 158 20.43 -4.07 -44.48
N ALA A 159 19.97 -4.73 -43.40
CA ALA A 159 19.87 -4.19 -42.09
C ALA A 159 21.25 -3.87 -41.51
N ALA A 160 21.38 -2.72 -40.85
CA ALA A 160 22.61 -2.26 -40.21
C ALA A 160 22.36 -1.87 -38.75
N LEU A 161 23.41 -1.82 -37.93
CA LEU A 161 23.31 -1.31 -36.57
C LEU A 161 22.76 0.11 -36.59
N GLY A 162 21.79 0.39 -35.71
CA GLY A 162 21.08 1.66 -35.61
C GLY A 162 19.80 1.72 -36.46
N ASP A 163 19.53 0.76 -37.32
CA ASP A 163 18.24 0.66 -37.99
C ASP A 163 17.19 0.02 -37.07
N GLU A 164 15.92 0.38 -37.23
CA GLU A 164 14.81 -0.37 -36.66
C GLU A 164 14.35 -1.43 -37.65
N VAL A 165 14.25 -2.67 -37.22
CA VAL A 165 13.72 -3.76 -38.03
C VAL A 165 12.37 -4.23 -37.51
N ILE A 166 11.49 -4.65 -38.43
CA ILE A 166 10.24 -5.34 -38.11
C ILE A 166 10.45 -6.81 -38.43
N ILE A 167 10.36 -7.66 -37.38
CA ILE A 167 10.64 -9.09 -37.50
C ILE A 167 9.49 -9.93 -36.94
N ASP A 168 9.34 -11.13 -37.52
CA ASP A 168 8.68 -12.25 -36.88
C ASP A 168 9.77 -13.20 -36.43
N PHE A 169 9.66 -13.73 -35.21
CA PHE A 169 10.61 -14.74 -34.75
C PHE A 169 9.94 -15.84 -33.91
N VAL A 170 10.54 -17.03 -33.97
CA VAL A 170 10.16 -18.19 -33.15
C VAL A 170 11.42 -18.80 -32.58
N GLY A 171 11.59 -18.67 -31.26
CA GLY A 171 12.67 -19.32 -30.51
C GLY A 171 12.30 -20.75 -30.15
N LYS A 172 13.20 -21.66 -30.45
CA LYS A 172 13.07 -23.11 -30.18
C LYS A 172 14.21 -23.60 -29.31
N LYS A 173 13.87 -24.45 -28.37
CA LYS A 173 14.82 -25.22 -27.57
C LYS A 173 14.57 -26.68 -27.85
N ASP A 174 15.62 -27.44 -28.24
CA ASP A 174 15.53 -28.84 -28.60
C ASP A 174 14.45 -29.12 -29.68
N GLY A 175 14.22 -28.14 -30.59
CA GLY A 175 13.24 -28.21 -31.66
C GLY A 175 11.83 -27.76 -31.32
N GLU A 176 11.51 -27.49 -30.01
CA GLU A 176 10.19 -27.05 -29.57
C GLU A 176 10.18 -25.57 -29.23
N PRO A 177 9.11 -24.81 -29.61
CA PRO A 177 8.95 -23.42 -29.25
C PRO A 177 8.83 -23.27 -27.73
N PHE A 178 9.50 -22.28 -27.14
CA PHE A 178 9.40 -21.98 -25.71
C PHE A 178 8.56 -20.72 -25.44
N GLN A 179 7.99 -20.65 -24.26
CA GLN A 179 7.15 -19.52 -23.83
C GLN A 179 7.96 -18.21 -23.81
N GLY A 180 7.43 -17.15 -24.42
CA GLY A 180 8.11 -15.86 -24.53
C GLY A 180 9.13 -15.78 -25.68
N GLY A 181 9.39 -16.91 -26.42
CA GLY A 181 10.30 -16.95 -27.56
C GLY A 181 9.68 -16.62 -28.90
N THR A 182 8.39 -16.23 -28.96
CA THR A 182 7.70 -16.01 -30.26
C THR A 182 7.03 -14.64 -30.28
N ALA A 183 7.27 -13.88 -31.33
CA ALA A 183 6.54 -12.65 -31.64
C ALA A 183 6.33 -12.45 -33.11
N LYS A 184 5.32 -11.66 -33.48
CA LYS A 184 5.03 -11.20 -34.86
C LYS A 184 5.03 -9.68 -34.88
N ASP A 185 5.48 -9.11 -35.98
CA ASP A 185 5.55 -7.67 -36.22
C ASP A 185 6.31 -6.93 -35.08
N TYR A 186 7.35 -7.58 -34.55
CA TYR A 186 8.12 -7.02 -33.47
C TYR A 186 9.08 -5.95 -33.99
N HIS A 187 9.01 -4.75 -33.36
CA HIS A 187 9.90 -3.63 -33.67
C HIS A 187 11.16 -3.72 -32.85
N LEU A 188 12.31 -3.86 -33.46
CA LEU A 188 13.61 -3.99 -32.79
C LEU A 188 14.61 -2.98 -33.36
N GLU A 189 15.18 -2.14 -32.50
CA GLU A 189 16.32 -1.29 -32.84
C GLU A 189 17.60 -2.11 -32.73
N LEU A 190 18.33 -2.29 -33.84
CA LEU A 190 19.57 -3.05 -33.87
C LEU A 190 20.70 -2.28 -33.17
N GLY A 191 21.30 -2.90 -32.14
CA GLY A 191 22.28 -2.29 -31.26
C GLY A 191 21.72 -1.79 -29.94
N SER A 192 20.41 -1.96 -29.71
CA SER A 192 19.76 -1.60 -28.44
C SER A 192 20.15 -2.48 -27.26
N LYS A 193 20.66 -3.67 -27.53
CA LYS A 193 20.97 -4.72 -26.54
C LYS A 193 19.75 -5.16 -25.74
N SER A 194 18.56 -5.07 -26.31
CA SER A 194 17.30 -5.51 -25.70
C SER A 194 17.09 -7.02 -25.81
N PHE A 195 17.82 -7.67 -26.72
CA PHE A 195 17.83 -9.12 -26.91
C PHE A 195 19.10 -9.77 -26.35
N ILE A 196 19.09 -11.11 -26.33
CA ILE A 196 20.27 -11.87 -25.92
C ILE A 196 21.46 -11.60 -26.86
N PRO A 197 22.69 -11.63 -26.36
CA PRO A 197 23.89 -11.37 -27.18
C PRO A 197 23.93 -12.24 -28.42
N GLY A 198 24.21 -11.64 -29.57
CA GLY A 198 24.28 -12.30 -30.86
C GLY A 198 22.98 -12.29 -31.67
N PHE A 199 21.82 -11.95 -31.07
CA PHE A 199 20.55 -11.90 -31.78
C PHE A 199 20.49 -10.71 -32.74
N GLU A 200 20.77 -9.51 -32.24
CA GLU A 200 20.71 -8.27 -33.03
C GLU A 200 21.82 -8.26 -34.07
N GLU A 201 23.01 -8.71 -33.70
CA GLU A 201 24.16 -8.83 -34.61
C GLU A 201 23.89 -9.84 -35.72
N GLY A 202 23.15 -10.91 -35.45
CA GLY A 202 22.81 -11.93 -36.42
C GLY A 202 21.80 -11.47 -37.45
N ILE A 203 21.06 -10.39 -37.22
CA ILE A 203 20.13 -9.79 -38.16
C ILE A 203 20.83 -8.83 -39.13
N VAL A 204 21.95 -8.25 -38.71
CA VAL A 204 22.74 -7.33 -39.54
C VAL A 204 23.18 -8.01 -40.82
N GLY A 205 22.96 -7.33 -41.97
CA GLY A 205 23.32 -7.82 -43.28
C GLY A 205 22.20 -8.55 -44.01
N HIS A 206 21.11 -8.91 -43.35
CA HIS A 206 19.93 -9.49 -44.01
C HIS A 206 19.03 -8.41 -44.62
N GLU A 207 18.30 -8.78 -45.69
CA GLU A 207 17.39 -7.88 -46.38
C GLU A 207 15.90 -8.19 -46.09
N PRO A 208 14.98 -7.22 -46.29
CA PRO A 208 13.57 -7.45 -46.11
C PRO A 208 13.05 -8.62 -46.97
N GLY A 209 12.42 -9.60 -46.33
CA GLY A 209 11.93 -10.85 -46.94
C GLY A 209 12.79 -12.06 -46.58
N ASP A 210 13.98 -11.89 -46.06
CA ASP A 210 14.85 -12.99 -45.66
C ASP A 210 14.29 -13.78 -44.50
N LYS A 211 14.46 -15.11 -44.60
CA LYS A 211 14.21 -16.08 -43.51
C LYS A 211 15.51 -16.78 -43.21
N PHE A 212 15.88 -16.73 -41.94
CA PHE A 212 17.15 -17.30 -41.47
C PHE A 212 17.04 -17.81 -40.04
N GLU A 213 18.03 -18.61 -39.67
CA GLU A 213 18.11 -19.17 -38.32
C GLU A 213 19.31 -18.59 -37.54
N LEU A 214 19.08 -18.22 -36.31
CA LEU A 214 20.13 -17.77 -35.40
C LEU A 214 20.32 -18.80 -34.29
N SER A 215 21.48 -19.43 -34.22
CA SER A 215 21.85 -20.34 -33.15
C SER A 215 22.54 -19.56 -32.02
N LEU A 216 21.86 -19.40 -30.91
CA LEU A 216 22.31 -18.55 -29.80
C LEU A 216 22.34 -19.34 -28.49
N THR A 217 23.13 -18.85 -27.56
CA THR A 217 23.19 -19.41 -26.20
C THR A 217 22.77 -18.34 -25.21
N PHE A 218 21.76 -18.64 -24.40
CA PHE A 218 21.34 -17.75 -23.33
C PHE A 218 22.46 -17.50 -22.31
N PRO A 219 22.60 -16.29 -21.77
CA PRO A 219 23.51 -16.02 -20.66
C PRO A 219 23.28 -16.95 -19.47
N LYS A 220 24.33 -17.29 -18.73
CA LYS A 220 24.22 -18.17 -17.54
C LYS A 220 23.43 -17.56 -16.40
N ASP A 221 23.39 -16.25 -16.35
CA ASP A 221 22.67 -15.41 -15.37
C ASP A 221 21.29 -14.93 -15.89
N TYR A 222 20.78 -15.58 -16.94
CA TYR A 222 19.46 -15.24 -17.47
C TYR A 222 18.37 -15.51 -16.44
N HIS A 223 17.41 -14.59 -16.31
CA HIS A 223 16.37 -14.62 -15.30
C HIS A 223 15.51 -15.89 -15.33
N GLU A 224 15.21 -16.43 -16.53
CA GLU A 224 14.47 -17.68 -16.69
C GLU A 224 15.44 -18.88 -16.57
N LYS A 225 15.39 -19.59 -15.45
CA LYS A 225 16.30 -20.69 -15.13
C LYS A 225 16.26 -21.85 -16.13
N SER A 226 15.11 -22.07 -16.77
CA SER A 226 14.93 -23.14 -17.77
C SER A 226 15.69 -22.86 -19.09
N LEU A 227 16.06 -21.59 -19.32
CA LEU A 227 16.76 -21.09 -20.51
C LEU A 227 18.21 -20.72 -20.21
N ALA A 228 18.58 -20.43 -18.96
CA ALA A 228 19.92 -20.00 -18.57
C ALA A 228 20.99 -20.99 -19.04
N GLY A 229 21.97 -20.48 -19.83
CA GLY A 229 23.06 -21.28 -20.42
C GLY A 229 22.63 -22.28 -21.50
N GLN A 230 21.36 -22.31 -21.91
CA GLN A 230 20.85 -23.24 -22.93
C GLN A 230 21.12 -22.73 -24.35
N LYS A 231 21.35 -23.67 -25.26
CA LYS A 231 21.42 -23.39 -26.70
C LYS A 231 20.00 -23.37 -27.28
N THR A 232 19.71 -22.36 -28.06
CA THR A 232 18.41 -22.19 -28.71
C THR A 232 18.60 -21.77 -30.16
N VAL A 233 17.61 -22.04 -30.99
CA VAL A 233 17.58 -21.62 -32.40
C VAL A 233 16.38 -20.70 -32.57
N PHE A 234 16.63 -19.52 -33.13
CA PHE A 234 15.59 -18.59 -33.50
C PHE A 234 15.38 -18.57 -34.99
N GLU A 235 14.20 -18.95 -35.45
CA GLU A 235 13.76 -18.75 -36.82
C GLU A 235 13.27 -17.30 -36.93
N VAL A 236 13.91 -16.51 -37.79
CA VAL A 236 13.61 -15.08 -37.97
C VAL A 236 13.18 -14.81 -39.38
N LEU A 237 12.08 -14.06 -39.55
CA LEU A 237 11.68 -13.44 -40.81
C LEU A 237 11.85 -11.93 -40.66
N LEU A 238 12.74 -11.35 -41.44
CA LEU A 238 12.92 -9.89 -41.50
C LEU A 238 11.87 -9.33 -42.50
N LYS A 239 10.88 -8.61 -41.98
CA LYS A 239 9.80 -8.03 -42.78
C LYS A 239 10.16 -6.68 -43.41
N GLN A 240 10.77 -5.83 -42.63
CA GLN A 240 11.06 -4.45 -43.01
C GLN A 240 12.30 -3.93 -42.28
N VAL A 241 13.04 -3.10 -42.99
CA VAL A 241 14.13 -2.31 -42.40
C VAL A 241 13.76 -0.83 -42.45
N ASN A 242 13.73 -0.18 -41.34
CA ASN A 242 13.50 1.25 -41.23
C ASN A 242 14.83 1.94 -40.87
N VAL A 243 15.30 2.79 -41.77
CA VAL A 243 16.44 3.65 -41.49
C VAL A 243 16.00 4.69 -40.46
N VAL A 244 16.69 4.70 -39.32
CA VAL A 244 16.44 5.64 -38.24
C VAL A 244 17.33 6.86 -38.40
N THR A 245 16.75 8.01 -38.72
CA THR A 245 17.47 9.26 -38.86
C THR A 245 17.23 10.10 -37.62
N LEU A 246 18.25 10.23 -36.78
CA LEU A 246 18.16 11.07 -35.58
C LEU A 246 18.24 12.55 -35.98
N PRO A 247 17.34 13.40 -35.44
CA PRO A 247 17.38 14.84 -35.68
C PRO A 247 18.70 15.44 -35.16
N LYS A 248 19.15 16.52 -35.79
CA LYS A 248 20.30 17.27 -35.28
C LYS A 248 19.91 17.98 -33.97
N LEU A 249 20.83 18.03 -33.03
CA LEU A 249 20.65 18.74 -31.76
C LEU A 249 20.89 20.26 -31.99
N ASP A 250 19.92 20.92 -32.58
CA ASP A 250 19.96 22.33 -32.92
C ASP A 250 18.73 23.08 -32.38
N ALA A 251 18.62 24.36 -32.73
CA ALA A 251 17.51 25.20 -32.28
C ALA A 251 16.13 24.74 -32.80
N ASP A 252 16.11 24.08 -33.97
CA ASP A 252 14.84 23.60 -34.55
C ASP A 252 14.37 22.33 -33.84
N PHE A 253 15.31 21.47 -33.41
CA PHE A 253 15.00 20.36 -32.53
C PHE A 253 14.46 20.84 -31.17
N ALA A 254 15.11 21.82 -30.54
CA ALA A 254 14.64 22.38 -29.29
C ALA A 254 13.22 22.93 -29.39
N LYS A 255 12.87 23.64 -30.47
CA LYS A 255 11.50 24.12 -30.74
C LYS A 255 10.48 23.01 -30.93
N LYS A 256 10.88 21.86 -31.51
CA LYS A 256 10.00 20.67 -31.63
C LYS A 256 9.69 20.05 -30.27
N CYS A 257 10.64 20.09 -29.34
CA CYS A 257 10.47 19.55 -27.99
C CYS A 257 9.60 20.41 -27.08
N GLY A 258 9.40 21.70 -27.40
CA GLY A 258 8.60 22.64 -26.62
C GLY A 258 8.91 24.11 -26.91
N PRO A 259 8.50 25.05 -26.07
CA PRO A 259 8.74 26.49 -26.27
C PRO A 259 10.18 26.90 -25.96
N PHE A 260 11.16 26.15 -26.47
CA PHE A 260 12.57 26.40 -26.25
C PHE A 260 13.22 27.10 -27.46
N LYS A 261 13.96 28.17 -27.20
CA LYS A 261 14.61 28.93 -28.29
C LYS A 261 15.84 28.25 -28.86
N ASP A 262 16.53 27.44 -28.07
CA ASP A 262 17.76 26.74 -28.41
C ASP A 262 18.00 25.54 -27.47
N MET A 263 19.01 24.72 -27.80
CA MET A 263 19.40 23.55 -27.01
C MET A 263 19.82 23.90 -25.57
N LYS A 264 20.37 25.10 -25.35
CA LYS A 264 20.77 25.53 -24.00
C LYS A 264 19.53 25.72 -23.13
N ALA A 265 18.45 26.29 -23.67
CA ALA A 265 17.20 26.45 -22.95
C ALA A 265 16.52 25.10 -22.65
N LEU A 266 16.55 24.16 -23.60
CA LEU A 266 16.02 22.78 -23.38
C LEU A 266 16.82 22.07 -22.29
N ARG A 267 18.15 22.08 -22.35
CA ARG A 267 19.00 21.45 -21.33
C ARG A 267 18.80 22.07 -19.93
N ALA A 268 18.69 23.39 -19.84
CA ALA A 268 18.44 24.07 -18.58
C ALA A 268 17.07 23.68 -17.98
N ASP A 269 16.06 23.47 -18.81
CA ASP A 269 14.76 23.00 -18.34
C ASP A 269 14.83 21.54 -17.87
N ILE A 270 15.50 20.66 -18.61
CA ILE A 270 15.75 19.27 -18.20
C ILE A 270 16.51 19.23 -16.86
N GLU A 271 17.59 20.01 -16.73
CA GLU A 271 18.37 20.11 -15.50
C GLU A 271 17.50 20.54 -14.31
N LYS A 272 16.68 21.58 -14.51
CA LYS A 272 15.76 22.09 -13.48
C LYS A 272 14.73 21.04 -13.06
N ASN A 273 14.14 20.33 -14.03
CA ASN A 273 13.13 19.31 -13.77
C ASN A 273 13.76 18.09 -13.08
N LEU A 274 14.93 17.65 -13.54
CA LEU A 274 15.67 16.54 -12.95
C LEU A 274 16.13 16.88 -11.52
N ALA A 275 16.62 18.12 -11.30
CA ALA A 275 16.97 18.62 -9.97
C ALA A 275 15.75 18.63 -9.04
N ALA A 276 14.59 19.11 -9.49
CA ALA A 276 13.37 19.13 -8.69
C ALA A 276 12.88 17.70 -8.35
N GLN A 277 12.90 16.80 -9.33
CA GLN A 277 12.52 15.39 -9.14
C GLN A 277 13.47 14.67 -8.17
N ASN A 278 14.78 14.84 -8.36
CA ASN A 278 15.80 14.28 -7.46
C ASN A 278 15.70 14.87 -6.05
N ALA A 279 15.48 16.20 -5.92
CA ALA A 279 15.28 16.84 -4.62
C ALA A 279 14.10 16.24 -3.87
N HIS A 280 12.97 16.03 -4.54
CA HIS A 280 11.79 15.41 -3.93
C HIS A 280 12.10 13.98 -3.47
N ARG A 281 12.67 13.15 -4.36
CA ARG A 281 13.04 11.76 -4.02
C ARG A 281 14.04 11.67 -2.87
N LEU A 282 15.02 12.56 -2.83
CA LEU A 282 16.00 12.60 -1.75
C LEU A 282 15.42 13.10 -0.43
N ASP A 283 14.47 14.05 -0.48
CA ASP A 283 13.76 14.53 0.71
C ASP A 283 12.85 13.44 1.29
N GLU A 284 12.11 12.71 0.45
CA GLU A 284 11.33 11.55 0.88
C GLU A 284 12.21 10.49 1.52
N LYS A 285 13.29 10.10 0.85
CA LYS A 285 14.24 9.12 1.40
C LYS A 285 14.83 9.58 2.73
N PHE A 286 15.19 10.85 2.84
CA PHE A 286 15.73 11.41 4.09
C PHE A 286 14.68 11.35 5.21
N LYS A 287 13.41 11.66 4.92
CA LYS A 287 12.31 11.53 5.89
C LYS A 287 12.10 10.08 6.31
N ASP A 288 12.14 9.14 5.38
CA ASP A 288 12.02 7.70 5.67
C ASP A 288 13.17 7.21 6.56
N ASP A 289 14.41 7.57 6.23
CA ASP A 289 15.59 7.21 7.01
C ASP A 289 15.52 7.81 8.44
N LEU A 290 14.99 9.02 8.59
CA LEU A 290 14.76 9.66 9.90
C LEU A 290 13.70 8.92 10.71
N VAL A 291 12.60 8.52 10.09
CA VAL A 291 11.53 7.75 10.75
C VAL A 291 12.08 6.40 11.21
N GLU A 292 12.83 5.72 10.36
CA GLU A 292 13.44 4.42 10.72
C GLU A 292 14.42 4.58 11.91
N ALA A 293 15.26 5.62 11.89
CA ALA A 293 16.18 5.92 12.97
C ALA A 293 15.43 6.26 14.27
N LEU A 294 14.33 7.01 14.19
CA LEU A 294 13.51 7.37 15.35
C LEU A 294 12.81 6.13 15.93
N VAL A 295 12.24 5.27 15.09
CA VAL A 295 11.62 4.01 15.53
C VAL A 295 12.64 3.13 16.25
N LYS A 296 13.86 2.99 15.73
CA LYS A 296 14.95 2.22 16.36
C LYS A 296 15.36 2.77 17.72
N LYS A 297 15.27 4.08 17.93
CA LYS A 297 15.58 4.74 19.22
C LYS A 297 14.41 4.76 20.19
N SER A 298 13.22 4.48 19.73
CA SER A 298 12.00 4.50 20.52
C SER A 298 11.65 3.09 21.03
N THR A 299 10.94 3.03 22.16
CA THR A 299 10.36 1.77 22.63
C THR A 299 8.90 1.74 22.19
N VAL A 300 8.60 0.89 21.21
CA VAL A 300 7.25 0.75 20.65
C VAL A 300 6.98 -0.71 20.28
N SER A 301 5.84 -1.23 20.73
CA SER A 301 5.30 -2.53 20.34
C SER A 301 4.12 -2.30 19.42
N ALA A 302 4.04 -3.01 18.30
CA ALA A 302 2.91 -2.90 17.38
C ALA A 302 1.79 -3.87 17.82
N PRO A 303 0.55 -3.39 18.06
CA PRO A 303 -0.58 -4.28 18.28
C PRO A 303 -0.87 -5.13 17.05
N GLU A 304 -1.10 -6.43 17.24
CA GLU A 304 -1.33 -7.38 16.14
C GLU A 304 -2.50 -6.98 15.27
N ILE A 305 -3.56 -6.48 15.87
CA ILE A 305 -4.75 -6.03 15.14
C ILE A 305 -4.45 -4.88 14.16
N LEU A 306 -3.52 -3.98 14.48
CA LEU A 306 -3.09 -2.91 13.58
C LEU A 306 -2.19 -3.45 12.47
N ILE A 307 -1.38 -4.49 12.76
CA ILE A 307 -0.57 -5.17 11.76
C ILE A 307 -1.50 -5.88 10.76
N GLU A 308 -2.50 -6.61 11.24
CA GLU A 308 -3.51 -7.28 10.39
C GLU A 308 -4.27 -6.28 9.50
N ASP A 309 -4.66 -5.12 10.04
CA ASP A 309 -5.30 -4.06 9.27
C ASP A 309 -4.37 -3.54 8.17
N GLN A 310 -3.11 -3.29 8.50
CA GLN A 310 -2.12 -2.83 7.52
C GLN A 310 -1.83 -3.89 6.45
N LEU A 311 -1.79 -5.17 6.84
CA LEU A 311 -1.65 -6.29 5.90
C LEU A 311 -2.81 -6.35 4.89
N ARG A 312 -4.06 -6.13 5.35
CA ARG A 312 -5.21 -6.06 4.45
C ARG A 312 -5.07 -4.96 3.40
N PHE A 313 -4.55 -3.79 3.78
CA PHE A 313 -4.26 -2.71 2.83
C PHE A 313 -3.17 -3.10 1.83
N ILE A 314 -2.05 -3.65 2.30
CA ILE A 314 -0.95 -4.09 1.43
C ILE A 314 -1.44 -5.15 0.44
N ARG A 315 -2.22 -6.13 0.91
CA ARG A 315 -2.80 -7.17 0.05
C ARG A 315 -3.73 -6.59 -1.00
N SER A 316 -4.65 -5.70 -0.60
CA SER A 316 -5.58 -5.05 -1.52
C SER A 316 -4.86 -4.21 -2.59
N ASP A 317 -3.73 -3.58 -2.26
CA ASP A 317 -2.93 -2.83 -3.22
C ASP A 317 -2.30 -3.76 -4.27
N VAL A 318 -1.73 -4.89 -3.84
CA VAL A 318 -1.13 -5.87 -4.76
C VAL A 318 -2.20 -6.56 -5.61
N GLU A 319 -3.35 -6.90 -5.03
CA GLU A 319 -4.49 -7.47 -5.75
C GLU A 319 -5.03 -6.51 -6.83
N ARG A 320 -5.09 -5.20 -6.55
CA ARG A 320 -5.46 -4.19 -7.56
C ARG A 320 -4.44 -4.09 -8.68
N ASN A 321 -3.16 -4.17 -8.35
CA ASN A 321 -2.10 -4.17 -9.36
C ASN A 321 -2.17 -5.42 -10.24
N ALA A 322 -2.37 -6.61 -9.66
CA ALA A 322 -2.56 -7.85 -10.40
C ALA A 322 -3.80 -7.77 -11.32
N ALA A 323 -4.92 -7.25 -10.82
CA ALA A 323 -6.15 -7.08 -11.59
C ALA A 323 -6.00 -6.13 -12.79
N ALA A 324 -5.09 -5.15 -12.74
CA ALA A 324 -4.77 -4.28 -13.88
C ALA A 324 -4.13 -5.04 -15.06
N TYR A 325 -3.60 -6.24 -14.81
CA TYR A 325 -3.04 -7.15 -15.81
C TYR A 325 -3.94 -8.37 -16.08
N ASP A 326 -5.20 -8.35 -15.60
CA ASP A 326 -6.13 -9.50 -15.64
C ASP A 326 -5.58 -10.76 -14.94
N GLU A 327 -4.68 -10.60 -13.97
CA GLU A 327 -4.04 -11.68 -13.25
C GLU A 327 -4.60 -11.82 -11.83
N LYS A 328 -4.54 -13.07 -11.28
CA LYS A 328 -4.75 -13.31 -9.86
C LYS A 328 -3.47 -13.02 -9.09
N LEU A 329 -3.60 -12.70 -7.79
CA LEU A 329 -2.46 -12.43 -6.92
C LEU A 329 -1.36 -13.51 -7.02
N GLU A 330 -1.75 -14.79 -6.99
CA GLU A 330 -0.81 -15.92 -7.04
C GLU A 330 0.00 -15.95 -8.34
N ASP A 331 -0.66 -15.72 -9.48
CA ASP A 331 -0.03 -15.71 -10.80
C ASP A 331 0.88 -14.47 -10.97
N TYR A 332 0.41 -13.32 -10.50
CA TYR A 332 1.18 -12.07 -10.47
C TYR A 332 2.45 -12.21 -9.61
N LEU A 333 2.35 -12.79 -8.42
CA LEU A 333 3.51 -13.03 -7.54
C LEU A 333 4.49 -14.04 -8.19
N LYS A 334 3.95 -15.09 -8.80
CA LYS A 334 4.77 -16.10 -9.49
C LYS A 334 5.51 -15.52 -10.69
N ALA A 335 4.86 -14.64 -11.47
CA ALA A 335 5.50 -13.91 -12.57
C ALA A 335 6.67 -13.03 -12.06
N ASN A 336 6.56 -12.51 -10.84
CA ASN A 336 7.61 -11.77 -10.14
C ASN A 336 8.57 -12.67 -9.33
N GLN A 337 8.59 -13.99 -9.57
CA GLN A 337 9.46 -14.98 -8.92
C GLN A 337 9.33 -15.00 -7.39
N MET A 338 8.18 -14.70 -6.85
CA MET A 338 7.89 -14.67 -5.42
C MET A 338 6.82 -15.71 -5.06
N SER A 339 7.06 -16.50 -4.03
CA SER A 339 6.02 -17.37 -3.47
C SER A 339 5.05 -16.59 -2.61
N VAL A 340 3.81 -17.07 -2.48
CA VAL A 340 2.79 -16.44 -1.60
C VAL A 340 3.30 -16.39 -0.16
N ASP A 341 3.90 -17.46 0.34
CA ASP A 341 4.43 -17.55 1.71
C ASP A 341 5.56 -16.55 1.97
N ASP A 342 6.47 -16.35 1.01
CA ASP A 342 7.57 -15.38 1.14
C ASP A 342 7.02 -13.95 1.07
N TRP A 343 6.03 -13.72 0.19
CA TRP A 343 5.35 -12.44 0.12
C TRP A 343 4.61 -12.12 1.43
N GLU A 344 3.88 -13.07 2.01
CA GLU A 344 3.17 -12.86 3.27
C GLU A 344 4.12 -12.50 4.41
N LYS A 345 5.27 -13.16 4.51
CA LYS A 345 6.30 -12.81 5.50
C LYS A 345 6.84 -11.41 5.30
N GLN A 346 7.20 -11.05 4.06
CA GLN A 346 7.68 -9.70 3.74
C GLN A 346 6.60 -8.64 3.99
N ALA A 347 5.35 -8.90 3.60
CA ALA A 347 4.22 -8.01 3.83
C ALA A 347 3.99 -7.79 5.33
N HIS A 348 4.12 -8.83 6.15
CA HIS A 348 4.01 -8.74 7.60
C HIS A 348 5.12 -7.85 8.21
N GLU A 349 6.36 -8.03 7.80
CA GLU A 349 7.48 -7.17 8.26
C GLU A 349 7.28 -5.70 7.86
N ILE A 350 6.79 -5.47 6.65
CA ILE A 350 6.47 -4.11 6.16
C ILE A 350 5.32 -3.52 6.96
N ALA A 351 4.26 -4.30 7.22
CA ALA A 351 3.11 -3.89 8.00
C ALA A 351 3.53 -3.50 9.43
N GLU A 352 4.32 -4.34 10.09
CA GLU A 352 4.83 -4.07 11.44
C GLU A 352 5.66 -2.78 11.50
N LYS A 353 6.57 -2.58 10.53
CA LYS A 353 7.37 -1.36 10.42
C LYS A 353 6.48 -0.12 10.23
N ARG A 354 5.48 -0.20 9.36
CA ARG A 354 4.54 0.91 9.10
C ARG A 354 3.70 1.25 10.33
N VAL A 355 3.21 0.24 11.06
CA VAL A 355 2.46 0.46 12.30
C VAL A 355 3.34 1.12 13.35
N LYS A 356 4.56 0.62 13.58
CA LYS A 356 5.51 1.25 14.53
C LYS A 356 5.82 2.69 14.16
N ALA A 357 6.09 2.96 12.89
CA ALA A 357 6.34 4.31 12.38
C ALA A 357 5.14 5.24 12.62
N SER A 358 3.93 4.79 12.30
CA SER A 358 2.70 5.56 12.51
C SER A 358 2.49 5.90 13.98
N LEU A 359 2.66 4.92 14.87
CA LEU A 359 2.50 5.11 16.31
C LEU A 359 3.53 6.10 16.88
N VAL A 360 4.80 5.97 16.46
CA VAL A 360 5.88 6.89 16.92
C VAL A 360 5.63 8.31 16.40
N LEU A 361 5.22 8.47 15.13
CA LEU A 361 4.90 9.78 14.55
C LEU A 361 3.69 10.43 15.22
N GLN A 362 2.67 9.67 15.62
CA GLN A 362 1.52 10.20 16.36
C GLN A 362 1.95 10.75 17.74
N ILE A 363 2.84 10.04 18.43
CA ILE A 363 3.35 10.52 19.73
C ILE A 363 4.23 11.76 19.53
N LEU A 364 5.09 11.76 18.51
CA LEU A 364 5.91 12.94 18.17
C LEU A 364 5.04 14.15 17.85
N ALA A 365 3.97 13.97 17.04
CA ALA A 365 3.04 15.06 16.72
C ALA A 365 2.42 15.66 17.99
N ARG A 366 1.97 14.81 18.92
CA ARG A 366 1.40 15.23 20.19
C ARG A 366 2.41 15.97 21.07
N ASP A 367 3.61 15.41 21.24
CA ASP A 367 4.67 15.96 22.09
C ASP A 367 5.21 17.30 21.53
N ALA A 368 5.30 17.40 20.21
CA ALA A 368 5.70 18.64 19.52
C ALA A 368 4.55 19.62 19.31
N LYS A 369 3.31 19.28 19.74
CA LYS A 369 2.08 20.08 19.58
C LYS A 369 1.83 20.48 18.13
N ILE A 370 2.01 19.52 17.21
CA ILE A 370 1.75 19.73 15.79
C ILE A 370 0.26 19.54 15.55
N GLU A 371 -0.39 20.62 15.18
CA GLU A 371 -1.83 20.66 14.92
C GLU A 371 -2.10 21.05 13.46
N VAL A 372 -3.20 20.53 12.93
CA VAL A 372 -3.77 20.90 11.63
C VAL A 372 -5.13 21.51 11.90
N SER A 373 -5.29 22.77 11.52
CA SER A 373 -6.56 23.49 11.68
C SER A 373 -7.63 22.97 10.71
N ASP A 374 -8.89 23.18 11.05
CA ASP A 374 -9.99 22.83 10.16
C ASP A 374 -9.97 23.62 8.85
N ASP A 375 -9.48 24.85 8.87
CA ASP A 375 -9.33 25.70 7.66
C ASP A 375 -8.30 25.12 6.69
N GLU A 376 -7.17 24.61 7.20
CA GLU A 376 -6.17 23.93 6.38
C GLU A 376 -6.74 22.65 5.74
N VAL A 377 -7.54 21.88 6.48
CA VAL A 377 -8.20 20.68 5.96
C VAL A 377 -9.21 21.04 4.87
N ILE A 378 -9.99 22.12 5.06
CA ILE A 378 -10.95 22.60 4.07
C ILE A 378 -10.23 23.05 2.80
N ALA A 379 -9.13 23.79 2.94
CA ALA A 379 -8.31 24.21 1.80
C ALA A 379 -7.76 23.01 1.03
N LYS A 380 -7.24 21.98 1.74
CA LYS A 380 -6.74 20.77 1.10
C LYS A 380 -7.82 19.96 0.39
N ILE A 381 -9.01 19.88 0.97
CA ILE A 381 -10.17 19.24 0.31
C ILE A 381 -10.59 20.04 -0.95
N ALA A 382 -10.47 21.36 -0.94
CA ALA A 382 -10.75 22.17 -2.14
C ALA A 382 -9.73 21.86 -3.26
N GLU A 383 -8.44 21.81 -2.96
CA GLU A 383 -7.40 21.37 -3.92
C GLU A 383 -7.70 19.98 -4.50
N LEU A 384 -8.06 19.02 -3.64
CA LEU A 384 -8.41 17.65 -4.09
C LEU A 384 -9.65 17.64 -5.00
N ARG A 385 -10.65 18.52 -4.75
CA ARG A 385 -11.80 18.66 -5.64
C ARG A 385 -11.39 19.16 -7.03
N ASP A 386 -10.44 20.07 -7.12
CA ASP A 386 -9.92 20.57 -8.39
C ASP A 386 -9.17 19.47 -9.16
N VAL A 387 -8.40 18.65 -8.47
CA VAL A 387 -7.71 17.51 -9.08
C VAL A 387 -8.71 16.47 -9.61
N TYR A 388 -9.75 16.16 -8.83
CA TYR A 388 -10.73 15.11 -9.16
C TYR A 388 -11.99 15.63 -9.89
N GLN A 389 -11.96 16.81 -10.51
CA GLN A 389 -13.10 17.42 -11.23
C GLN A 389 -13.79 16.47 -12.21
N LYS A 390 -13.02 15.60 -12.87
CA LYS A 390 -13.52 14.65 -13.88
C LYS A 390 -14.00 13.30 -13.31
N SER A 391 -13.95 13.11 -11.99
CA SER A 391 -14.35 11.86 -11.31
C SER A 391 -15.51 12.09 -10.35
N PRO A 392 -16.78 11.84 -10.77
CA PRO A 392 -17.98 12.07 -9.93
C PRO A 392 -17.97 11.26 -8.63
N ASP A 393 -17.47 10.03 -8.68
CA ASP A 393 -17.40 9.14 -7.50
C ASP A 393 -16.37 9.65 -6.48
N ALA A 394 -15.20 10.10 -6.94
CA ALA A 394 -14.20 10.70 -6.07
C ALA A 394 -14.76 11.99 -5.40
N LEU A 395 -15.45 12.83 -6.15
CA LEU A 395 -16.09 14.05 -5.61
C LEU A 395 -17.19 13.75 -4.57
N LYS A 396 -17.92 12.64 -4.76
CA LYS A 396 -18.91 12.18 -3.78
C LYS A 396 -18.23 11.71 -2.49
N ASN A 397 -17.15 10.95 -2.60
CA ASN A 397 -16.38 10.47 -1.47
C ASN A 397 -15.74 11.59 -0.64
N LEU A 398 -15.29 12.68 -1.29
CA LEU A 398 -14.74 13.86 -0.60
C LEU A 398 -15.76 14.57 0.34
N LYS A 399 -17.05 14.24 0.27
CA LYS A 399 -18.09 14.76 1.18
C LYS A 399 -18.25 13.92 2.45
N ASP A 400 -17.68 12.71 2.51
CA ASP A 400 -17.77 11.83 3.67
C ASP A 400 -16.96 12.43 4.84
N PRO A 401 -17.54 12.56 6.05
CA PRO A 401 -16.82 13.03 7.23
C PRO A 401 -15.56 12.24 7.57
N ARG A 402 -15.52 10.94 7.22
CA ARG A 402 -14.36 10.08 7.41
C ARG A 402 -13.18 10.54 6.56
N VAL A 403 -13.44 10.96 5.32
CA VAL A 403 -12.40 11.49 4.42
C VAL A 403 -11.79 12.78 4.99
N LYS A 404 -12.60 13.64 5.62
CA LYS A 404 -12.09 14.84 6.31
C LYS A 404 -11.09 14.45 7.40
N MET A 405 -11.40 13.42 8.18
CA MET A 405 -10.50 12.92 9.24
C MET A 405 -9.23 12.31 8.66
N ASP A 406 -9.34 11.54 7.58
CA ASP A 406 -8.19 10.95 6.89
C ASP A 406 -7.26 12.03 6.31
N VAL A 407 -7.82 13.07 5.69
CA VAL A 407 -7.04 14.21 5.20
C VAL A 407 -6.33 14.91 6.36
N LYS A 408 -7.01 15.15 7.49
CA LYS A 408 -6.40 15.75 8.68
C LYS A 408 -5.25 14.91 9.21
N ASN A 409 -5.44 13.59 9.30
CA ASN A 409 -4.40 12.65 9.76
C ASN A 409 -3.18 12.66 8.83
N ARG A 410 -3.39 12.63 7.50
CA ARG A 410 -2.29 12.71 6.52
C ARG A 410 -1.52 14.01 6.64
N MET A 411 -2.21 15.14 6.71
CA MET A 411 -1.57 16.45 6.89
C MET A 411 -0.80 16.54 8.21
N THR A 412 -1.31 15.93 9.29
CA THR A 412 -0.61 15.87 10.57
C THR A 412 0.69 15.07 10.45
N ILE A 413 0.64 13.91 9.77
CA ILE A 413 1.84 13.09 9.52
C ILE A 413 2.85 13.86 8.67
N GLU A 414 2.41 14.50 7.59
CA GLU A 414 3.27 15.29 6.69
C GLU A 414 3.97 16.43 7.45
N LYS A 415 3.21 17.24 8.21
CA LYS A 415 3.79 18.29 9.07
C LYS A 415 4.77 17.73 10.11
N THR A 416 4.51 16.53 10.63
CA THR A 416 5.39 15.87 11.60
C THR A 416 6.70 15.42 10.96
N LEU A 417 6.63 14.88 9.74
CA LEU A 417 7.81 14.52 8.96
C LEU A 417 8.66 15.75 8.62
N ASP A 418 8.02 16.85 8.21
CA ASP A 418 8.71 18.10 7.93
C ASP A 418 9.39 18.68 9.18
N PHE A 419 8.70 18.62 10.33
CA PHE A 419 9.27 19.01 11.62
C PHE A 419 10.49 18.16 11.97
N LEU A 420 10.39 16.84 11.82
CA LEU A 420 11.48 15.90 12.09
C LEU A 420 12.68 16.16 11.16
N ALA A 421 12.42 16.36 9.87
CA ALA A 421 13.44 16.67 8.89
C ALA A 421 14.14 18.00 9.23
N LYS A 422 13.39 19.04 9.57
CA LYS A 422 13.93 20.36 9.96
C LYS A 422 14.79 20.28 11.22
N ALA A 423 14.38 19.47 12.20
CA ALA A 423 15.13 19.27 13.46
C ALA A 423 16.48 18.57 13.25
N ASN A 424 16.64 17.81 12.13
CA ASN A 424 17.83 17.02 11.82
C ASN A 424 18.59 17.50 10.58
N SER A 425 18.22 18.64 9.99
CA SER A 425 18.86 19.20 8.78
C SER A 425 20.11 20.05 9.08
N LYS A 426 20.72 19.89 10.27
CA LYS A 426 21.96 20.60 10.66
C LYS A 426 23.20 19.80 10.33
#